data_9c4c2be83cedabf10c0569020482af9a
#
_entry.id   9c4c2be83cedabf10c0569020482af9a
#
_cell.length_a   1.000
_cell.length_b   1.000
_cell.length_c   1.000
_cell.angle_alpha   90.00
_cell.angle_beta   90.00
_cell.angle_gamma   90.00
#
_symmetry.space_group_name_H-M   'P 1'
#
loop_
_entity.id
_entity.type
_entity.pdbx_description
1 polymer ?
#
loop_
_entity_poly.entity_id
_entity_poly.type
_entity_poly.pdbx_seq_one_letter_code
_entity_poly.pdbx_strand_id
1 'polypeptide(L)'
;MKKNKIALGWALIGLAWGFAAPLAAATPREILTQASFQATDKASAIALINQGLAAAEAILAANPRDREAQMQRGVAIGDRAHLTRSPGDAKTARHIFETFLAANPRDPEAHLAIATWHLDTVDAGFFATTLLGAKKDVGLAELDTAVALGGGRPFFTGFAALMRIRLNPRDIATARGLAEQAAAAPAPTPLDRIAKHAAQAILIPLRSGDGRTAALLARKLLPFGRLG
;
A
#
# COMPACT_ATOMS: atom_id res chain seq x y z
N MET A 1 -82.70 -7.04 29.57
CA MET A 1 -81.95 -5.97 28.93
C MET A 1 -80.48 -6.00 29.41
N LYS A 2 -79.51 -6.56 28.67
CA LYS A 2 -78.09 -6.55 28.99
C LYS A 2 -77.38 -5.87 27.81
N LYS A 3 -76.78 -4.74 28.10
CA LYS A 3 -75.96 -3.95 27.13
C LYS A 3 -74.55 -4.51 27.05
N ASN A 4 -74.18 -5.06 25.90
CA ASN A 4 -72.80 -5.44 25.59
C ASN A 4 -71.98 -4.21 25.17
N LYS A 5 -70.88 -3.89 25.89
CA LYS A 5 -69.90 -2.89 25.50
C LYS A 5 -68.76 -3.60 24.71
N ILE A 6 -68.65 -3.25 23.46
CA ILE A 6 -67.53 -3.65 22.61
C ILE A 6 -66.38 -2.73 22.92
N ALA A 7 -65.27 -3.26 23.45
CA ALA A 7 -64.03 -2.52 23.62
C ALA A 7 -63.18 -2.65 22.35
N LEU A 8 -62.95 -1.53 21.69
CA LEU A 8 -62.08 -1.41 20.52
C LEU A 8 -60.60 -1.29 20.99
N GLY A 9 -59.86 -2.37 20.85
CA GLY A 9 -58.40 -2.36 21.13
C GLY A 9 -57.64 -1.74 19.97
N TRP A 10 -56.94 -0.65 20.21
CA TRP A 10 -55.98 -0.05 19.27
C TRP A 10 -54.64 -0.77 19.38
N ALA A 11 -54.28 -1.54 18.36
CA ALA A 11 -52.97 -2.09 18.21
C ALA A 11 -52.03 -1.01 17.68
N LEU A 12 -51.11 -0.51 18.50
CA LEU A 12 -50.02 0.36 18.11
C LEU A 12 -48.96 -0.50 17.37
N ILE A 13 -48.94 -0.40 16.03
CA ILE A 13 -47.86 -0.94 15.22
C ILE A 13 -46.69 0.02 15.35
N GLY A 14 -45.75 -0.34 16.23
CA GLY A 14 -44.45 0.36 16.33
C GLY A 14 -43.62 0.08 15.07
N LEU A 15 -43.51 1.06 14.16
CA LEU A 15 -42.51 1.04 13.09
C LEU A 15 -41.13 1.20 13.74
N ALA A 16 -40.40 0.10 13.93
CA ALA A 16 -38.97 0.13 14.24
C ALA A 16 -38.21 0.64 13.00
N TRP A 17 -37.87 1.91 12.98
CA TRP A 17 -36.92 2.46 12.04
C TRP A 17 -35.53 1.92 12.41
N GLY A 18 -35.14 0.85 11.75
CA GLY A 18 -33.76 0.39 11.82
C GLY A 18 -32.85 1.44 11.19
N PHE A 19 -32.16 2.21 12.03
CA PHE A 19 -31.02 3.01 11.59
C PHE A 19 -29.95 2.04 11.12
N ALA A 20 -29.88 1.77 9.81
CA ALA A 20 -28.69 1.20 9.22
C ALA A 20 -27.55 2.18 9.50
N ALA A 21 -26.58 1.77 10.32
CA ALA A 21 -25.38 2.56 10.52
C ALA A 21 -24.76 2.84 9.13
N PRO A 22 -24.39 4.09 8.83
CA PRO A 22 -23.76 4.39 7.56
C PRO A 22 -22.50 3.52 7.44
N LEU A 23 -22.35 2.79 6.34
CA LEU A 23 -21.10 2.13 6.01
C LEU A 23 -20.02 3.20 6.08
N ALA A 24 -19.03 2.99 6.94
CA ALA A 24 -17.91 3.92 7.05
C ALA A 24 -17.28 4.09 5.65
N ALA A 25 -17.09 5.33 5.23
CA ALA A 25 -16.44 5.61 3.96
C ALA A 25 -15.02 4.98 3.97
N ALA A 26 -14.62 4.40 2.85
CA ALA A 26 -13.30 3.79 2.72
C ALA A 26 -12.21 4.84 2.98
N THR A 27 -11.21 4.47 3.76
CA THR A 27 -10.06 5.32 4.09
C THR A 27 -9.18 5.55 2.85
N PRO A 28 -8.39 6.65 2.80
CA PRO A 28 -7.43 6.85 1.71
C PRO A 28 -6.52 5.64 1.49
N ARG A 29 -6.04 4.99 2.56
CA ARG A 29 -5.21 3.77 2.50
C ARG A 29 -5.93 2.60 1.85
N GLU A 30 -7.19 2.37 2.18
CA GLU A 30 -7.98 1.30 1.57
C GLU A 30 -8.21 1.53 0.09
N ILE A 31 -8.54 2.77 -0.31
CA ILE A 31 -8.74 3.15 -1.71
C ILE A 31 -7.44 2.96 -2.50
N LEU A 32 -6.30 3.41 -1.99
CA LEU A 32 -5.00 3.26 -2.64
C LEU A 32 -4.53 1.80 -2.68
N THR A 33 -4.83 1.00 -1.64
CA THR A 33 -4.58 -0.45 -1.67
C THR A 33 -5.39 -1.13 -2.78
N GLN A 34 -6.66 -0.74 -2.95
CA GLN A 34 -7.50 -1.23 -4.03
C GLN A 34 -6.92 -0.83 -5.40
N ALA A 35 -6.49 0.42 -5.57
CA ALA A 35 -5.84 0.89 -6.80
C ALA A 35 -4.62 0.05 -7.16
N SER A 36 -3.75 -0.22 -6.17
CA SER A 36 -2.45 -0.87 -6.38
C SER A 36 -2.53 -2.37 -6.66
N PHE A 37 -3.56 -3.06 -6.10
CA PHE A 37 -3.62 -4.53 -6.12
C PHE A 37 -4.88 -5.12 -6.75
N GLN A 38 -5.94 -4.33 -6.99
CA GLN A 38 -7.23 -4.84 -7.45
C GLN A 38 -7.72 -4.18 -8.75
N ALA A 39 -7.15 -3.03 -9.15
CA ALA A 39 -7.49 -2.41 -10.42
C ALA A 39 -7.16 -3.36 -11.58
N THR A 40 -8.05 -3.40 -12.57
CA THR A 40 -7.95 -4.29 -13.73
C THR A 40 -7.29 -3.63 -14.93
N ASP A 41 -7.21 -2.31 -14.93
CA ASP A 41 -6.61 -1.51 -15.99
C ASP A 41 -6.06 -0.18 -15.44
N LYS A 42 -5.24 0.49 -16.24
CA LYS A 42 -4.57 1.73 -15.86
C LYS A 42 -5.56 2.88 -15.57
N ALA A 43 -6.66 2.98 -16.31
CA ALA A 43 -7.62 4.06 -16.14
C ALA A 43 -8.36 3.93 -14.80
N SER A 44 -8.82 2.72 -14.48
CA SER A 44 -9.44 2.42 -13.18
C SER A 44 -8.48 2.63 -12.00
N ALA A 45 -7.20 2.25 -12.15
CA ALA A 45 -6.18 2.51 -11.15
C ALA A 45 -5.99 4.02 -10.90
N ILE A 46 -5.86 4.83 -11.97
CA ILE A 46 -5.71 6.29 -11.87
C ILE A 46 -6.96 6.93 -11.23
N ALA A 47 -8.16 6.46 -11.58
CA ALA A 47 -9.39 6.96 -10.96
C ALA A 47 -9.41 6.71 -9.45
N LEU A 48 -9.06 5.51 -8.99
CA LEU A 48 -8.94 5.19 -7.56
C LEU A 48 -7.83 5.99 -6.88
N ILE A 49 -6.68 6.17 -7.52
CA ILE A 49 -5.59 7.01 -6.98
C ILE A 49 -6.07 8.44 -6.75
N ASN A 50 -6.76 9.04 -7.73
CA ASN A 50 -7.29 10.39 -7.59
C ASN A 50 -8.36 10.47 -6.50
N GLN A 51 -9.20 9.44 -6.34
CA GLN A 51 -10.15 9.35 -5.24
C GLN A 51 -9.45 9.27 -3.88
N GLY A 52 -8.43 8.43 -3.74
CA GLY A 52 -7.62 8.32 -2.53
C GLY A 52 -6.89 9.61 -2.18
N LEU A 53 -6.36 10.32 -3.20
CA LEU A 53 -5.73 11.62 -3.04
C LEU A 53 -6.73 12.66 -2.53
N ALA A 54 -7.90 12.77 -3.15
CA ALA A 54 -8.95 13.70 -2.72
C ALA A 54 -9.42 13.42 -1.28
N ALA A 55 -9.57 12.14 -0.91
CA ALA A 55 -9.92 11.75 0.45
C ALA A 55 -8.83 12.14 1.47
N ALA A 56 -7.55 11.95 1.14
CA ALA A 56 -6.45 12.40 2.00
C ALA A 56 -6.40 13.92 2.14
N GLU A 57 -6.60 14.66 1.06
CA GLU A 57 -6.63 16.13 1.06
C GLU A 57 -7.82 16.69 1.85
N ALA A 58 -8.98 16.05 1.82
CA ALA A 58 -10.13 16.43 2.64
C ALA A 58 -9.84 16.27 4.14
N ILE A 59 -9.14 15.21 4.55
CA ILE A 59 -8.70 15.02 5.94
C ILE A 59 -7.70 16.11 6.33
N LEU A 60 -6.73 16.40 5.45
CA LEU A 60 -5.70 17.42 5.72
C LEU A 60 -6.27 18.84 5.77
N ALA A 61 -7.34 19.13 5.05
CA ALA A 61 -8.04 20.43 5.15
C ALA A 61 -8.65 20.63 6.53
N ALA A 62 -9.15 19.54 7.17
CA ALA A 62 -9.68 19.59 8.53
C ALA A 62 -8.59 19.48 9.60
N ASN A 63 -7.56 18.66 9.36
CA ASN A 63 -6.44 18.44 10.25
C ASN A 63 -5.11 18.36 9.47
N PRO A 64 -4.41 19.50 9.25
CA PRO A 64 -3.16 19.52 8.49
C PRO A 64 -2.03 18.67 9.08
N ARG A 65 -2.14 18.26 10.35
CA ARG A 65 -1.14 17.43 11.06
C ARG A 65 -1.50 15.94 11.08
N ASP A 66 -2.56 15.53 10.38
CA ASP A 66 -2.91 14.12 10.28
C ASP A 66 -1.82 13.35 9.54
N ARG A 67 -1.09 12.52 10.30
CA ARG A 67 0.09 11.80 9.79
C ARG A 67 -0.28 10.75 8.73
N GLU A 68 -1.40 10.06 8.96
CA GLU A 68 -1.86 9.05 8.02
C GLU A 68 -2.25 9.70 6.69
N ALA A 69 -3.01 10.77 6.73
CA ALA A 69 -3.41 11.49 5.52
C ALA A 69 -2.20 12.11 4.78
N GLN A 70 -1.20 12.65 5.51
CA GLN A 70 0.05 13.12 4.90
C GLN A 70 0.78 12.00 4.16
N MET A 71 0.92 10.82 4.78
CA MET A 71 1.54 9.65 4.16
C MET A 71 0.75 9.21 2.92
N GLN A 72 -0.56 9.06 3.03
CA GLN A 72 -1.39 8.60 1.92
C GLN A 72 -1.45 9.60 0.76
N ARG A 73 -1.36 10.90 1.04
CA ARG A 73 -1.20 11.92 0.00
C ARG A 73 0.10 11.72 -0.79
N GLY A 74 1.21 11.44 -0.10
CA GLY A 74 2.49 11.12 -0.74
C GLY A 74 2.41 9.86 -1.58
N VAL A 75 1.82 8.78 -1.05
CA VAL A 75 1.61 7.51 -1.76
C VAL A 75 0.78 7.72 -3.02
N ALA A 76 -0.37 8.42 -2.93
CA ALA A 76 -1.24 8.68 -4.08
C ALA A 76 -0.50 9.42 -5.21
N ILE A 77 0.28 10.45 -4.87
CA ILE A 77 1.06 11.21 -5.86
C ILE A 77 2.18 10.34 -6.46
N GLY A 78 2.84 9.51 -5.65
CA GLY A 78 3.87 8.56 -6.11
C GLY A 78 3.30 7.48 -7.03
N ASP A 79 2.16 6.90 -6.68
CA ASP A 79 1.44 5.92 -7.49
C ASP A 79 1.00 6.51 -8.84
N ARG A 80 0.49 7.75 -8.82
CA ARG A 80 0.16 8.48 -10.05
C ARG A 80 1.39 8.73 -10.89
N ALA A 81 2.51 9.15 -10.29
CA ALA A 81 3.79 9.32 -10.99
C ALA A 81 4.25 8.03 -11.66
N HIS A 82 4.14 6.90 -10.96
CA HIS A 82 4.49 5.57 -11.48
C HIS A 82 3.69 5.24 -12.74
N LEU A 83 2.37 5.39 -12.69
CA LEU A 83 1.49 5.03 -13.82
C LEU A 83 1.56 6.03 -14.98
N THR A 84 1.72 7.33 -14.71
CA THR A 84 1.70 8.38 -15.74
C THR A 84 3.09 8.72 -16.27
N ARG A 85 4.15 8.23 -15.60
CA ARG A 85 5.54 8.60 -15.88
C ARG A 85 5.80 10.10 -15.71
N SER A 86 5.11 10.76 -14.76
CA SER A 86 5.22 12.19 -14.47
C SER A 86 6.43 12.49 -13.59
N PRO A 87 7.48 13.19 -14.11
CA PRO A 87 8.62 13.58 -13.29
C PRO A 87 8.25 14.60 -12.20
N GLY A 88 7.23 15.44 -12.45
CA GLY A 88 6.73 16.43 -11.50
C GLY A 88 6.11 15.76 -10.28
N ASP A 89 5.21 14.79 -10.50
CA ASP A 89 4.61 14.01 -9.42
C ASP A 89 5.67 13.20 -8.65
N ALA A 90 6.64 12.60 -9.37
CA ALA A 90 7.72 11.86 -8.73
C ALA A 90 8.55 12.73 -7.77
N LYS A 91 8.90 13.96 -8.17
CA LYS A 91 9.60 14.92 -7.30
C LYS A 91 8.75 15.36 -6.12
N THR A 92 7.46 15.61 -6.35
CA THR A 92 6.51 16.00 -5.30
C THR A 92 6.36 14.89 -4.26
N ALA A 93 6.16 13.64 -4.69
CA ALA A 93 6.06 12.49 -3.78
C ALA A 93 7.32 12.33 -2.93
N ARG A 94 8.50 12.39 -3.56
CA ARG A 94 9.78 12.35 -2.84
C ARG A 94 9.88 13.41 -1.77
N HIS A 95 9.57 14.66 -2.10
CA HIS A 95 9.64 15.77 -1.14
C HIS A 95 8.69 15.55 0.05
N ILE A 96 7.48 15.04 -0.19
CA ILE A 96 6.54 14.70 0.88
C ILE A 96 7.14 13.63 1.79
N PHE A 97 7.70 12.55 1.24
CA PHE A 97 8.28 11.46 2.02
C PHE A 97 9.51 11.90 2.81
N GLU A 98 10.41 12.70 2.21
CA GLU A 98 11.58 13.25 2.88
C GLU A 98 11.19 14.19 4.04
N THR A 99 10.17 15.04 3.83
CA THR A 99 9.63 15.93 4.87
C THR A 99 9.01 15.12 6.01
N PHE A 100 8.24 14.09 5.66
CA PHE A 100 7.62 13.21 6.64
C PHE A 100 8.68 12.44 7.45
N LEU A 101 9.70 11.90 6.79
CA LEU A 101 10.80 11.20 7.44
C LEU A 101 11.62 12.11 8.34
N ALA A 102 11.90 13.35 7.91
CA ALA A 102 12.60 14.34 8.74
C ALA A 102 11.85 14.65 10.04
N ALA A 103 10.51 14.68 9.99
CA ALA A 103 9.67 14.87 11.18
C ALA A 103 9.56 13.60 12.04
N ASN A 104 9.76 12.42 11.46
CA ASN A 104 9.59 11.12 12.10
C ASN A 104 10.68 10.12 11.67
N PRO A 105 11.93 10.29 12.13
CA PRO A 105 13.08 9.51 11.63
C PRO A 105 13.05 8.01 11.95
N ARG A 106 12.07 7.55 12.74
CA ARG A 106 11.89 6.13 13.09
C ARG A 106 10.60 5.54 12.53
N ASP A 107 9.98 6.21 11.55
CA ASP A 107 8.77 5.72 10.91
C ASP A 107 9.12 4.71 9.81
N PRO A 108 8.79 3.41 9.97
CA PRO A 108 9.16 2.39 9.00
C PRO A 108 8.44 2.56 7.65
N GLU A 109 7.24 3.16 7.63
CA GLU A 109 6.52 3.40 6.38
C GLU A 109 7.15 4.53 5.57
N ALA A 110 7.69 5.57 6.25
CA ALA A 110 8.43 6.62 5.58
C ALA A 110 9.72 6.10 4.92
N HIS A 111 10.47 5.27 5.65
CA HIS A 111 11.64 4.58 5.10
C HIS A 111 11.27 3.71 3.90
N LEU A 112 10.18 2.91 3.99
CA LEU A 112 9.71 2.09 2.88
C LEU A 112 9.30 2.94 1.68
N ALA A 113 8.63 4.07 1.89
CA ALA A 113 8.22 4.99 0.82
C ALA A 113 9.42 5.59 0.06
N ILE A 114 10.44 6.05 0.79
CA ILE A 114 11.71 6.53 0.20
C ILE A 114 12.43 5.40 -0.54
N ALA A 115 12.51 4.21 0.07
CA ALA A 115 13.10 3.02 -0.56
C ALA A 115 12.40 2.72 -1.89
N THR A 116 11.07 2.64 -1.88
CA THR A 116 10.26 2.36 -3.06
C THR A 116 10.48 3.41 -4.15
N TRP A 117 10.47 4.70 -3.77
CA TRP A 117 10.72 5.78 -4.73
C TRP A 117 12.07 5.64 -5.44
N HIS A 118 13.15 5.37 -4.69
CA HIS A 118 14.48 5.19 -5.26
C HIS A 118 14.55 3.93 -6.14
N LEU A 119 14.05 2.80 -5.63
CA LEU A 119 14.21 1.51 -6.29
C LEU A 119 13.31 1.36 -7.52
N ASP A 120 12.11 1.92 -7.52
CA ASP A 120 11.24 1.94 -8.69
C ASP A 120 11.76 2.88 -9.78
N THR A 121 12.35 4.02 -9.38
CA THR A 121 12.99 4.93 -10.33
C THR A 121 14.21 4.29 -10.99
N VAL A 122 15.01 3.53 -10.22
CA VAL A 122 16.15 2.76 -10.76
C VAL A 122 15.67 1.65 -11.70
N ASP A 123 14.60 0.93 -11.34
CA ASP A 123 14.02 -0.13 -12.20
C ASP A 123 13.39 0.44 -13.48
N ALA A 124 12.94 1.71 -13.47
CA ALA A 124 12.45 2.42 -14.65
C ALA A 124 13.57 2.77 -15.66
N GLY A 125 14.84 2.62 -15.30
CA GLY A 125 16.00 2.70 -16.19
C GLY A 125 16.86 3.95 -16.01
N PHE A 126 17.95 3.99 -16.78
CA PHE A 126 19.02 4.99 -16.65
C PHE A 126 18.53 6.44 -16.79
N PHE A 127 17.65 6.71 -17.74
CA PHE A 127 17.15 8.06 -17.99
C PHE A 127 16.35 8.60 -16.78
N ALA A 128 15.42 7.79 -16.25
CA ALA A 128 14.63 8.17 -15.07
C ALA A 128 15.53 8.33 -13.84
N THR A 129 16.48 7.43 -13.64
CA THR A 129 17.45 7.47 -12.56
C THR A 129 18.26 8.78 -12.57
N THR A 130 18.76 9.17 -13.72
CA THR A 130 19.56 10.40 -13.87
C THR A 130 18.71 11.65 -13.71
N LEU A 131 17.54 11.70 -14.35
CA LEU A 131 16.63 12.85 -14.30
C LEU A 131 16.11 13.16 -12.90
N LEU A 132 15.83 12.10 -12.12
CA LEU A 132 15.25 12.23 -10.79
C LEU A 132 16.30 12.13 -9.67
N GLY A 133 17.54 11.77 -9.98
CA GLY A 133 18.61 11.61 -9.01
C GLY A 133 18.40 10.42 -8.06
N ALA A 134 17.78 9.34 -8.56
CA ALA A 134 17.58 8.13 -7.77
C ALA A 134 18.90 7.38 -7.55
N LYS A 135 19.02 6.73 -6.40
CA LYS A 135 20.23 5.99 -6.00
C LYS A 135 19.84 4.62 -5.45
N LYS A 136 20.39 3.56 -6.05
CA LYS A 136 20.08 2.18 -5.66
C LYS A 136 20.52 1.86 -4.25
N ASP A 137 21.72 2.31 -3.87
CA ASP A 137 22.30 2.12 -2.55
C ASP A 137 21.47 2.79 -1.44
N VAL A 138 21.03 4.01 -1.67
CA VAL A 138 20.10 4.72 -0.77
C VAL A 138 18.81 3.93 -0.63
N GLY A 139 18.19 3.54 -1.75
CA GLY A 139 16.94 2.78 -1.72
C GLY A 139 17.07 1.45 -0.96
N LEU A 140 18.19 0.73 -1.10
CA LEU A 140 18.42 -0.51 -0.35
C LEU A 140 18.65 -0.25 1.14
N ALA A 141 19.38 0.80 1.52
CA ALA A 141 19.60 1.17 2.92
C ALA A 141 18.28 1.57 3.62
N GLU A 142 17.45 2.36 2.95
CA GLU A 142 16.14 2.74 3.46
C GLU A 142 15.20 1.53 3.59
N LEU A 143 15.27 0.59 2.64
CA LEU A 143 14.52 -0.66 2.70
C LEU A 143 14.91 -1.52 3.91
N ASP A 144 16.22 -1.64 4.18
CA ASP A 144 16.72 -2.37 5.34
C ASP A 144 16.32 -1.69 6.66
N THR A 145 16.33 -0.36 6.69
CA THR A 145 15.84 0.43 7.84
C THR A 145 14.34 0.21 8.06
N ALA A 146 13.54 0.22 7.00
CA ALA A 146 12.11 -0.07 7.09
C ALA A 146 11.84 -1.47 7.67
N VAL A 147 12.60 -2.48 7.25
CA VAL A 147 12.51 -3.85 7.79
C VAL A 147 12.89 -3.88 9.26
N ALA A 148 14.01 -3.24 9.64
CA ALA A 148 14.50 -3.23 11.02
C ALA A 148 13.50 -2.54 11.99
N LEU A 149 12.86 -1.45 11.56
CA LEU A 149 11.88 -0.70 12.34
C LEU A 149 10.47 -1.27 12.27
N GLY A 150 10.17 -2.09 11.27
CA GLY A 150 8.81 -2.57 10.95
C GLY A 150 8.26 -3.66 11.84
N GLY A 151 8.97 -4.05 12.92
CA GLY A 151 8.46 -4.99 13.92
C GLY A 151 8.16 -6.39 13.39
N GLY A 152 8.83 -6.84 12.32
CA GLY A 152 8.63 -8.15 11.71
C GLY A 152 7.32 -8.30 10.92
N ARG A 153 6.57 -7.23 10.70
CA ARG A 153 5.32 -7.27 9.93
C ARG A 153 5.57 -7.67 8.47
N PRO A 154 4.72 -8.52 7.89
CA PRO A 154 4.83 -8.95 6.49
C PRO A 154 4.84 -7.78 5.49
N PHE A 155 4.17 -6.67 5.81
CA PHE A 155 4.18 -5.46 4.98
C PHE A 155 5.61 -4.99 4.68
N PHE A 156 6.51 -5.00 5.66
CA PHE A 156 7.90 -4.58 5.46
C PHE A 156 8.77 -5.71 4.92
N THR A 157 8.79 -6.88 5.58
CA THR A 157 9.65 -7.99 5.19
C THR A 157 9.25 -8.62 3.84
N GLY A 158 7.96 -8.75 3.58
CA GLY A 158 7.45 -9.29 2.32
C GLY A 158 7.71 -8.38 1.13
N PHE A 159 7.41 -7.07 1.24
CA PHE A 159 7.74 -6.14 0.16
C PHE A 159 9.24 -6.01 -0.04
N ALA A 160 10.05 -6.03 1.02
CA ALA A 160 11.50 -6.03 0.88
C ALA A 160 12.01 -7.25 0.09
N ALA A 161 11.48 -8.43 0.37
CA ALA A 161 11.82 -9.64 -0.39
C ALA A 161 11.50 -9.50 -1.88
N LEU A 162 10.28 -9.00 -2.20
CA LEU A 162 9.85 -8.77 -3.58
C LEU A 162 10.73 -7.74 -4.30
N MET A 163 11.01 -6.60 -3.66
CA MET A 163 11.80 -5.53 -4.27
C MET A 163 13.25 -5.97 -4.51
N ARG A 164 13.87 -6.67 -3.57
CA ARG A 164 15.25 -7.16 -3.70
C ARG A 164 15.40 -8.14 -4.85
N ILE A 165 14.53 -9.17 -4.91
CA ILE A 165 14.64 -10.19 -5.96
C ILE A 165 14.28 -9.64 -7.34
N ARG A 166 13.34 -8.68 -7.44
CA ARG A 166 13.02 -7.96 -8.67
C ARG A 166 14.22 -7.23 -9.23
N LEU A 167 14.96 -6.53 -8.38
CA LEU A 167 16.12 -5.71 -8.75
C LEU A 167 17.38 -6.53 -9.01
N ASN A 168 17.54 -7.65 -8.33
CA ASN A 168 18.67 -8.54 -8.50
C ASN A 168 18.24 -10.00 -8.33
N PRO A 169 18.01 -10.74 -9.44
CA PRO A 169 17.65 -12.15 -9.39
C PRO A 169 18.71 -13.06 -8.75
N ARG A 170 19.91 -12.56 -8.45
CA ARG A 170 20.97 -13.29 -7.73
C ARG A 170 20.91 -13.10 -6.21
N ASP A 171 20.10 -12.17 -5.71
CA ASP A 171 19.93 -11.91 -4.26
C ASP A 171 18.97 -12.91 -3.61
N ILE A 172 19.14 -14.19 -3.96
CA ILE A 172 18.24 -15.28 -3.55
C ILE A 172 18.26 -15.47 -2.03
N ALA A 173 19.43 -15.44 -1.43
CA ALA A 173 19.58 -15.75 0.00
C ALA A 173 18.85 -14.70 0.88
N THR A 174 19.08 -13.41 0.62
CA THR A 174 18.44 -12.33 1.36
C THR A 174 16.93 -12.32 1.12
N ALA A 175 16.51 -12.40 -0.15
CA ALA A 175 15.09 -12.40 -0.51
C ALA A 175 14.35 -13.60 0.11
N ARG A 176 14.97 -14.80 0.15
CA ARG A 176 14.39 -15.97 0.77
C ARG A 176 14.24 -15.79 2.28
N GLY A 177 15.26 -15.32 2.98
CA GLY A 177 15.18 -15.08 4.42
C GLY A 177 14.08 -14.09 4.81
N LEU A 178 13.94 -12.99 4.06
CA LEU A 178 12.86 -12.01 4.26
C LEU A 178 11.48 -12.59 3.94
N ALA A 179 11.37 -13.37 2.87
CA ALA A 179 10.10 -14.00 2.50
C ALA A 179 9.68 -15.08 3.51
N GLU A 180 10.62 -15.85 4.09
CA GLU A 180 10.35 -16.81 5.16
C GLU A 180 9.86 -16.11 6.43
N GLN A 181 10.47 -14.99 6.81
CA GLN A 181 10.01 -14.16 7.92
C GLN A 181 8.57 -13.65 7.68
N ALA A 182 8.31 -13.07 6.51
CA ALA A 182 6.97 -12.59 6.15
C ALA A 182 5.92 -13.73 6.16
N ALA A 183 6.28 -14.89 5.63
CA ALA A 183 5.37 -16.05 5.57
C ALA A 183 5.01 -16.60 6.95
N ALA A 184 5.93 -16.52 7.92
CA ALA A 184 5.73 -16.99 9.29
C ALA A 184 4.97 -15.98 10.17
N ALA A 185 5.11 -14.68 9.92
CA ALA A 185 4.59 -13.63 10.79
C ALA A 185 3.05 -13.51 10.76
N PRO A 186 2.41 -13.01 11.84
CA PRO A 186 1.00 -12.61 11.82
C PRO A 186 0.74 -11.52 10.78
N ALA A 187 -0.45 -11.51 10.18
CA ALA A 187 -0.85 -10.54 9.15
C ALA A 187 -2.12 -9.77 9.56
N PRO A 188 -2.02 -8.81 10.51
CA PRO A 188 -3.17 -8.15 11.08
C PRO A 188 -3.90 -7.22 10.10
N THR A 189 -3.17 -6.56 9.18
CA THR A 189 -3.76 -5.61 8.24
C THR A 189 -3.97 -6.21 6.85
N PRO A 190 -4.80 -5.58 5.99
CA PRO A 190 -4.92 -5.99 4.58
C PRO A 190 -3.58 -6.01 3.84
N LEU A 191 -2.74 -5.00 4.03
CA LEU A 191 -1.41 -4.93 3.40
C LEU A 191 -0.47 -6.03 3.92
N ASP A 192 -0.53 -6.37 5.21
CA ASP A 192 0.23 -7.52 5.75
C ASP A 192 -0.21 -8.83 5.09
N ARG A 193 -1.50 -9.02 4.87
CA ARG A 193 -2.01 -10.24 4.19
C ARG A 193 -1.57 -10.32 2.74
N ILE A 194 -1.62 -9.19 2.01
CA ILE A 194 -1.14 -9.10 0.61
C ILE A 194 0.34 -9.43 0.56
N ALA A 195 1.17 -8.77 1.38
CA ALA A 195 2.61 -8.97 1.39
C ALA A 195 3.00 -10.40 1.82
N LYS A 196 2.33 -10.97 2.83
CA LYS A 196 2.53 -12.36 3.26
C LYS A 196 2.22 -13.34 2.12
N HIS A 197 1.09 -13.15 1.44
CA HIS A 197 0.70 -14.01 0.32
C HIS A 197 1.71 -13.93 -0.84
N ALA A 198 2.16 -12.71 -1.16
CA ALA A 198 3.18 -12.49 -2.18
C ALA A 198 4.53 -13.13 -1.80
N ALA A 199 4.94 -13.01 -0.53
CA ALA A 199 6.14 -13.65 -0.01
C ALA A 199 6.07 -15.18 -0.11
N GLN A 200 4.93 -15.79 0.27
CA GLN A 200 4.70 -17.22 0.13
C GLN A 200 4.82 -17.70 -1.33
N ALA A 201 4.29 -16.91 -2.27
CA ALA A 201 4.36 -17.24 -3.69
C ALA A 201 5.79 -17.26 -4.23
N ILE A 202 6.62 -16.26 -3.89
CA ILE A 202 8.02 -16.20 -4.36
C ILE A 202 8.93 -17.21 -3.64
N LEU A 203 8.55 -17.73 -2.48
CA LEU A 203 9.32 -18.75 -1.77
C LEU A 203 9.48 -20.03 -2.59
N ILE A 204 8.51 -20.41 -3.43
CA ILE A 204 8.58 -21.61 -4.25
C ILE A 204 9.83 -21.57 -5.14
N PRO A 205 9.99 -20.58 -6.04
CA PRO A 205 11.18 -20.51 -6.89
C PRO A 205 12.46 -20.14 -6.10
N LEU A 206 12.38 -19.38 -5.01
CA LEU A 206 13.55 -19.05 -4.20
C LEU A 206 14.16 -20.27 -3.53
N ARG A 207 13.34 -21.24 -3.08
CA ARG A 207 13.81 -22.49 -2.47
C ARG A 207 14.49 -23.42 -3.47
N SER A 208 14.10 -23.39 -4.73
CA SER A 208 14.76 -24.15 -5.81
C SER A 208 15.96 -23.42 -6.40
N GLY A 209 16.31 -22.21 -5.92
CA GLY A 209 17.43 -21.43 -6.45
C GLY A 209 17.10 -20.68 -7.75
N ASP A 210 15.83 -20.67 -8.18
CA ASP A 210 15.41 -19.98 -9.40
C ASP A 210 15.04 -18.52 -9.13
N GLY A 211 16.05 -17.69 -8.99
CA GLY A 211 15.87 -16.26 -8.76
C GLY A 211 15.27 -15.52 -9.95
N ARG A 212 15.40 -16.04 -11.19
CA ARG A 212 14.77 -15.40 -12.35
C ARG A 212 13.25 -15.55 -12.33
N THR A 213 12.74 -16.75 -12.08
CA THR A 213 11.30 -16.98 -11.91
C THR A 213 10.77 -16.20 -10.70
N ALA A 214 11.51 -16.18 -9.58
CA ALA A 214 11.13 -15.37 -8.42
C ALA A 214 11.02 -13.87 -8.75
N ALA A 215 11.96 -13.32 -9.53
CA ALA A 215 11.95 -11.92 -9.94
C ALA A 215 10.78 -11.58 -10.87
N LEU A 216 10.46 -12.46 -11.83
CA LEU A 216 9.31 -12.29 -12.70
C LEU A 216 7.99 -12.32 -11.92
N LEU A 217 7.88 -13.23 -10.95
CA LEU A 217 6.71 -13.32 -10.08
C LEU A 217 6.60 -12.10 -9.17
N ALA A 218 7.71 -11.65 -8.58
CA ALA A 218 7.75 -10.44 -7.76
C ALA A 218 7.25 -9.20 -8.50
N ARG A 219 7.64 -9.01 -9.79
CA ARG A 219 7.12 -7.92 -10.63
C ARG A 219 5.59 -7.93 -10.71
N LYS A 220 4.98 -9.10 -10.84
CA LYS A 220 3.51 -9.25 -10.93
C LYS A 220 2.78 -9.04 -9.60
N LEU A 221 3.48 -9.27 -8.47
CA LEU A 221 2.91 -9.20 -7.13
C LEU A 221 3.13 -7.85 -6.43
N LEU A 222 4.02 -7.03 -6.95
CA LEU A 222 4.20 -5.64 -6.49
C LEU A 222 3.04 -4.74 -6.97
N PRO A 223 2.85 -3.55 -6.37
CA PRO A 223 1.84 -2.59 -6.80
C PRO A 223 1.82 -2.40 -8.32
N PHE A 224 0.63 -2.40 -8.89
CA PHE A 224 0.38 -2.25 -10.34
C PHE A 224 1.02 -3.33 -11.23
N GLY A 225 1.64 -4.35 -10.70
CA GLY A 225 2.34 -5.39 -11.48
C GLY A 225 1.44 -6.23 -12.38
N ARG A 226 0.12 -6.10 -12.25
CA ARG A 226 -0.88 -6.75 -13.12
C ARG A 226 -1.33 -5.87 -14.29
N LEU A 227 -0.92 -4.60 -14.30
CA LEU A 227 -1.34 -3.61 -15.30
C LEU A 227 -0.35 -3.45 -16.45
N GLY A 228 0.76 -4.20 -16.44
CA GLY A 228 1.83 -4.15 -17.44
C GLY A 228 1.94 -5.41 -18.27
#